data_2647bf08eb8ecab3c149fbb6f48f3cd6
#
_entry.id   2647bf08eb8ecab3c149fbb6f48f3cd6
#
_cell.length_a   1.000
_cell.length_b   1.000
_cell.length_c   1.000
_cell.angle_alpha   90.00
_cell.angle_beta   90.00
_cell.angle_gamma   90.00
#
_symmetry.space_group_name_H-M   'P 1'
#
loop_
_entity.id
_entity.type
_entity.pdbx_description
1 polymer ?
#
loop_
_entity_poly.entity_id
_entity_poly.type
_entity_poly.pdbx_seq_one_letter_code
_entity_poly.pdbx_strand_id
1 'polypeptide(L)'
;MKMIRVLGPAAAVCCLALASTALPVVTSTPAVAQAAQDDQIATANGNLTIHPVHHAGVVLTWNGKRIVADPTTFPPGPNSGAADFRGANAPDLILITHEHGDHFSVPTLTELAGPNTVIVVTQSIYGMLPAALQAKAKVMKNGEKATYAGVPIEAVTAYNTTADRLMFHPKGRDNGYVLTLGGKRVYLAGDTEEDPELKNLANIDVAFIPMNLPYTMTVDAAAQWVKDFKPKIVYPYHDMGSDVEKFKTLVGDASDVRLRKWY
;
A
#
# COMPACT_ATOMS: atom_id res chain seq x y z
N MET A 1 -89.63 42.86 47.45
CA MET A 1 -89.06 42.37 46.18
C MET A 1 -87.55 42.46 46.34
N LYS A 2 -86.92 41.27 46.55
CA LYS A 2 -85.48 41.18 46.77
C LYS A 2 -84.77 40.84 45.46
N MET A 3 -83.84 41.71 44.97
CA MET A 3 -83.02 41.39 43.89
C MET A 3 -81.79 40.55 44.30
N ILE A 4 -81.66 39.42 43.70
CA ILE A 4 -80.53 38.51 43.90
C ILE A 4 -79.48 38.90 42.83
N ARG A 5 -78.23 39.27 43.30
CA ARG A 5 -77.08 39.42 42.45
C ARG A 5 -76.39 38.07 42.35
N VAL A 6 -76.22 37.63 41.14
CA VAL A 6 -75.44 36.44 40.79
C VAL A 6 -74.02 36.92 40.46
N LEU A 7 -73.02 36.43 41.21
CA LEU A 7 -71.62 36.60 40.93
C LEU A 7 -71.17 35.43 39.99
N GLY A 8 -70.64 35.81 38.83
CA GLY A 8 -70.00 34.85 37.92
C GLY A 8 -68.53 34.58 38.30
N PRO A 9 -68.03 33.39 38.01
CA PRO A 9 -66.65 33.04 38.35
C PRO A 9 -65.64 33.61 37.40
N ALA A 10 -64.54 34.17 37.96
CA ALA A 10 -63.36 34.66 37.23
C ALA A 10 -62.59 33.47 36.65
N ALA A 11 -62.41 33.43 35.33
CA ALA A 11 -61.55 32.50 34.66
C ALA A 11 -60.07 32.90 34.82
N ALA A 12 -59.28 32.07 35.51
CA ALA A 12 -57.83 32.20 35.57
C ALA A 12 -57.20 31.67 34.27
N VAL A 13 -56.60 32.56 33.50
CA VAL A 13 -55.80 32.16 32.33
C VAL A 13 -54.45 31.74 32.83
N CYS A 14 -54.17 30.42 32.74
CA CYS A 14 -52.88 29.84 33.05
C CYS A 14 -52.03 29.91 31.79
N CYS A 15 -51.06 30.84 31.71
CA CYS A 15 -50.06 30.87 30.64
C CYS A 15 -49.05 29.74 30.85
N LEU A 16 -49.18 28.66 30.08
CA LEU A 16 -48.12 27.64 29.94
C LEU A 16 -46.98 28.23 29.06
N ALA A 17 -45.85 28.50 29.68
CA ALA A 17 -44.62 28.79 28.96
C ALA A 17 -44.03 27.47 28.42
N LEU A 18 -44.11 27.23 27.12
CA LEU A 18 -43.43 26.14 26.42
C LEU A 18 -41.94 26.48 26.38
N ALA A 19 -41.15 25.85 27.24
CA ALA A 19 -39.69 25.85 27.13
C ALA A 19 -39.26 24.97 25.95
N SER A 20 -38.89 25.60 24.85
CA SER A 20 -38.26 24.87 23.73
C SER A 20 -36.83 24.49 24.09
N THR A 21 -36.61 23.24 24.44
CA THR A 21 -35.26 22.67 24.56
C THR A 21 -34.71 22.43 23.15
N ALA A 22 -33.88 23.32 22.65
CA ALA A 22 -33.10 23.07 21.44
C ALA A 22 -32.07 21.98 21.74
N LEU A 23 -32.24 20.80 21.13
CA LEU A 23 -31.22 19.76 21.12
C LEU A 23 -30.01 20.24 20.30
N PRO A 24 -28.76 20.07 20.76
CA PRO A 24 -27.61 20.41 19.95
C PRO A 24 -27.60 19.52 18.72
N VAL A 25 -27.64 20.12 17.53
CA VAL A 25 -27.36 19.45 16.27
C VAL A 25 -25.89 19.13 16.27
N VAL A 26 -25.56 17.87 16.53
CA VAL A 26 -24.20 17.35 16.33
C VAL A 26 -23.99 17.29 14.81
N THR A 27 -23.42 18.33 14.24
CA THR A 27 -22.91 18.30 12.87
C THR A 27 -21.70 17.36 12.88
N SER A 28 -21.90 16.11 12.46
CA SER A 28 -20.80 15.24 12.08
C SER A 28 -20.11 15.90 10.88
N THR A 29 -18.96 16.53 11.10
CA THR A 29 -18.03 16.87 10.02
C THR A 29 -17.74 15.56 9.28
N PRO A 30 -17.93 15.47 7.95
CA PRO A 30 -17.48 14.31 7.21
C PRO A 30 -15.99 14.16 7.46
N ALA A 31 -15.55 13.00 7.92
CA ALA A 31 -14.14 12.66 7.98
C ALA A 31 -13.62 12.84 6.55
N VAL A 32 -12.87 13.90 6.30
CA VAL A 32 -12.11 14.05 5.07
C VAL A 32 -11.19 12.84 5.07
N ALA A 33 -11.43 11.89 4.16
CA ALA A 33 -10.51 10.80 3.93
C ALA A 33 -9.16 11.47 3.66
N GLN A 34 -8.23 11.32 4.62
CA GLN A 34 -6.91 11.93 4.50
C GLN A 34 -6.25 11.21 3.34
N ALA A 35 -6.15 11.91 2.20
CA ALA A 35 -5.46 11.38 1.03
C ALA A 35 -4.11 10.83 1.49
N ALA A 36 -3.74 9.65 1.00
CA ALA A 36 -2.45 9.05 1.31
C ALA A 36 -1.38 10.11 1.02
N GLN A 37 -0.63 10.51 2.06
CA GLN A 37 0.34 11.59 1.93
C GLN A 37 1.53 11.06 1.15
N ASP A 38 1.77 11.62 -0.04
CA ASP A 38 2.93 11.31 -0.86
C ASP A 38 4.22 11.67 -0.13
N ASP A 39 5.19 10.79 -0.18
CA ASP A 39 6.55 11.08 0.27
C ASP A 39 7.42 11.56 -0.88
N GLN A 40 8.27 12.54 -0.60
CA GLN A 40 9.25 13.06 -1.53
C GLN A 40 10.65 12.74 -1.03
N ILE A 41 11.46 12.08 -1.86
CA ILE A 41 12.86 11.74 -1.55
C ILE A 41 13.76 12.37 -2.62
N ALA A 42 14.68 13.21 -2.19
CA ALA A 42 15.63 13.86 -3.09
C ALA A 42 16.54 12.82 -3.75
N THR A 43 16.69 12.91 -5.07
CA THR A 43 17.59 12.09 -5.89
C THR A 43 18.44 12.95 -6.82
N ALA A 44 19.40 12.36 -7.52
CA ALA A 44 20.27 13.10 -8.44
C ALA A 44 19.50 13.77 -9.58
N ASN A 45 18.36 13.20 -10.02
CA ASN A 45 17.59 13.67 -11.18
C ASN A 45 16.14 14.03 -10.79
N GLY A 46 15.98 14.86 -9.76
CA GLY A 46 14.68 15.26 -9.25
C GLY A 46 14.20 14.38 -8.08
N ASN A 47 13.02 14.66 -7.57
CA ASN A 47 12.46 13.93 -6.45
C ASN A 47 11.87 12.58 -6.91
N LEU A 48 12.12 11.54 -6.12
CA LEU A 48 11.31 10.34 -6.13
C LEU A 48 10.07 10.59 -5.29
N THR A 49 8.89 10.47 -5.90
CA THR A 49 7.61 10.47 -5.19
C THR A 49 7.19 9.05 -4.91
N ILE A 50 6.81 8.77 -3.68
CA ILE A 50 6.26 7.49 -3.23
C ILE A 50 4.81 7.73 -2.84
N HIS A 51 3.91 7.06 -3.54
CA HIS A 51 2.47 7.10 -3.29
C HIS A 51 1.99 5.70 -2.89
N PRO A 52 1.77 5.45 -1.60
CA PRO A 52 1.12 4.24 -1.12
C PRO A 52 -0.33 4.17 -1.65
N VAL A 53 -0.73 3.03 -2.18
CA VAL A 53 -2.08 2.87 -2.73
C VAL A 53 -2.90 1.93 -1.86
N HIS A 54 -2.64 0.64 -1.94
CA HIS A 54 -3.42 -0.35 -1.24
C HIS A 54 -2.61 -1.65 -1.08
N HIS A 55 -2.69 -2.28 0.09
CA HIS A 55 -2.08 -3.57 0.40
C HIS A 55 -0.55 -3.57 0.17
N ALA A 56 -0.06 -4.18 -0.91
CA ALA A 56 1.32 -4.08 -1.35
C ALA A 56 1.51 -3.15 -2.56
N GLY A 57 0.42 -2.54 -3.03
CA GLY A 57 0.42 -1.70 -4.21
C GLY A 57 1.02 -0.31 -3.95
N VAL A 58 2.01 0.08 -4.74
CA VAL A 58 2.66 1.39 -4.64
C VAL A 58 2.88 2.00 -6.03
N VAL A 59 2.73 3.32 -6.11
CA VAL A 59 3.12 4.10 -7.28
C VAL A 59 4.36 4.90 -6.95
N LEU A 60 5.39 4.74 -7.77
CA LEU A 60 6.63 5.50 -7.71
C LEU A 60 6.69 6.42 -8.94
N THR A 61 6.96 7.70 -8.72
CA THR A 61 7.18 8.66 -9.82
C THR A 61 8.56 9.26 -9.69
N TRP A 62 9.34 9.15 -10.76
CA TRP A 62 10.70 9.68 -10.80
C TRP A 62 11.10 10.08 -12.22
N ASN A 63 11.68 11.26 -12.40
CA ASN A 63 12.19 11.75 -13.68
C ASN A 63 11.20 11.57 -14.85
N GLY A 64 9.93 11.94 -14.62
CA GLY A 64 8.85 11.78 -15.60
C GLY A 64 8.39 10.34 -15.84
N LYS A 65 9.00 9.35 -15.18
CA LYS A 65 8.60 7.94 -15.23
C LYS A 65 7.60 7.63 -14.14
N ARG A 66 6.60 6.83 -14.48
CA ARG A 66 5.61 6.31 -13.58
C ARG A 66 5.74 4.79 -13.49
N ILE A 67 6.01 4.30 -12.29
CA ILE A 67 6.27 2.90 -11.98
C ILE A 67 5.18 2.45 -11.01
N VAL A 68 4.55 1.32 -11.27
CA VAL A 68 3.49 0.75 -10.43
C VAL A 68 3.92 -0.65 -10.02
N ALA A 69 3.87 -0.95 -8.73
CA ALA A 69 4.12 -2.29 -8.22
C ALA A 69 2.82 -2.91 -7.69
N ASP A 70 2.63 -4.18 -7.95
CA ASP A 70 1.53 -5.03 -7.49
C ASP A 70 0.14 -4.37 -7.53
N PRO A 71 -0.30 -3.84 -8.69
CA PRO A 71 -1.60 -3.20 -8.80
C PRO A 71 -2.73 -4.23 -8.77
N THR A 72 -3.47 -4.25 -7.69
CA THR A 72 -4.61 -5.13 -7.48
C THR A 72 -5.80 -4.39 -6.88
N THR A 73 -6.98 -5.00 -6.98
CA THR A 73 -8.21 -4.51 -6.33
C THR A 73 -8.60 -5.39 -5.13
N PHE A 74 -7.75 -6.33 -4.76
CA PHE A 74 -7.96 -7.24 -3.65
C PHE A 74 -6.81 -7.11 -2.62
N PRO A 75 -7.11 -7.21 -1.31
CA PRO A 75 -8.45 -7.29 -0.71
C PRO A 75 -9.26 -6.00 -0.93
N PRO A 76 -10.62 -6.09 -0.97
CA PRO A 76 -11.44 -4.88 -1.14
C PRO A 76 -11.20 -3.86 -0.04
N GLY A 77 -11.10 -2.59 -0.41
CA GLY A 77 -10.83 -1.50 0.53
C GLY A 77 -11.10 -0.14 -0.11
N PRO A 78 -10.97 0.95 0.64
CA PRO A 78 -11.29 2.29 0.16
C PRO A 78 -10.43 2.75 -1.03
N ASN A 79 -9.21 2.23 -1.18
CA ASN A 79 -8.26 2.58 -2.25
C ASN A 79 -7.90 1.36 -3.11
N SER A 80 -8.80 0.37 -3.24
CA SER A 80 -8.53 -0.88 -3.94
C SER A 80 -8.98 -0.89 -5.40
N GLY A 81 -9.34 0.25 -5.97
CA GLY A 81 -9.76 0.35 -7.37
C GLY A 81 -8.57 0.47 -8.33
N ALA A 82 -8.72 -0.02 -9.57
CA ALA A 82 -7.72 0.24 -10.60
C ALA A 82 -7.47 1.75 -10.81
N ALA A 83 -8.48 2.58 -10.55
CA ALA A 83 -8.37 4.04 -10.63
C ALA A 83 -7.33 4.62 -9.67
N ASP A 84 -7.12 3.99 -8.51
CA ASP A 84 -6.18 4.48 -7.50
C ASP A 84 -4.72 4.30 -7.95
N PHE A 85 -4.48 3.34 -8.85
CA PHE A 85 -3.19 3.15 -9.52
C PHE A 85 -3.04 3.98 -10.80
N ARG A 86 -4.08 4.71 -11.21
CA ARG A 86 -4.03 5.57 -12.39
C ARG A 86 -3.37 6.90 -12.08
N GLY A 87 -2.74 7.45 -13.08
CA GLY A 87 -2.31 8.83 -13.14
C GLY A 87 -2.90 9.46 -14.40
N ALA A 88 -2.41 10.64 -14.76
CA ALA A 88 -2.78 11.30 -16.01
C ALA A 88 -2.42 10.44 -17.24
N ASN A 89 -1.39 9.59 -17.12
CA ASN A 89 -0.91 8.70 -18.19
C ASN A 89 -0.76 7.27 -17.68
N ALA A 90 -0.78 6.31 -18.63
CA ALA A 90 -0.45 4.92 -18.33
C ALA A 90 0.97 4.81 -17.73
N PRO A 91 1.23 3.82 -16.83
CA PRO A 91 2.56 3.62 -16.29
C PRO A 91 3.57 3.25 -17.38
N ASP A 92 4.81 3.72 -17.23
CA ASP A 92 5.93 3.28 -18.06
C ASP A 92 6.34 1.84 -17.72
N LEU A 93 6.25 1.49 -16.44
CA LEU A 93 6.68 0.21 -15.90
C LEU A 93 5.67 -0.30 -14.88
N ILE A 94 5.30 -1.58 -14.99
CA ILE A 94 4.54 -2.31 -13.96
C ILE A 94 5.42 -3.47 -13.50
N LEU A 95 5.52 -3.67 -12.19
CA LEU A 95 6.23 -4.76 -11.55
C LEU A 95 5.23 -5.65 -10.82
N ILE A 96 5.27 -6.95 -11.04
CA ILE A 96 4.46 -7.92 -10.30
C ILE A 96 5.40 -8.89 -9.60
N THR A 97 5.30 -8.95 -8.28
CA THR A 97 6.19 -9.77 -7.45
C THR A 97 5.86 -11.24 -7.54
N HIS A 98 4.59 -11.60 -7.49
CA HIS A 98 4.13 -12.99 -7.53
C HIS A 98 2.65 -13.12 -7.97
N GLU A 99 2.16 -14.36 -8.04
CA GLU A 99 0.91 -14.72 -8.72
C GLU A 99 -0.36 -14.64 -7.85
N HIS A 100 -0.27 -14.34 -6.55
CA HIS A 100 -1.44 -14.27 -5.68
C HIS A 100 -2.36 -13.10 -6.04
N GLY A 101 -3.67 -13.28 -5.82
CA GLY A 101 -4.69 -12.33 -6.28
C GLY A 101 -4.65 -10.97 -5.60
N ASP A 102 -3.96 -10.84 -4.48
CA ASP A 102 -3.71 -9.60 -3.75
C ASP A 102 -2.47 -8.83 -4.25
N HIS A 103 -1.76 -9.37 -5.26
CA HIS A 103 -0.65 -8.73 -5.96
C HIS A 103 -0.84 -8.69 -7.48
N PHE A 104 -1.57 -9.68 -8.03
CA PHE A 104 -1.72 -9.88 -9.44
C PHE A 104 -3.19 -9.92 -9.87
N SER A 105 -3.56 -9.03 -10.81
CA SER A 105 -4.91 -8.94 -11.38
C SER A 105 -4.85 -8.66 -12.87
N VAL A 106 -5.22 -9.63 -13.70
CA VAL A 106 -5.31 -9.46 -15.16
C VAL A 106 -6.26 -8.33 -15.57
N PRO A 107 -7.46 -8.21 -14.96
CA PRO A 107 -8.33 -7.05 -15.25
C PRO A 107 -7.65 -5.72 -14.97
N THR A 108 -7.01 -5.56 -13.80
CA THR A 108 -6.32 -4.33 -13.42
C THR A 108 -5.17 -4.01 -14.37
N LEU A 109 -4.35 -5.02 -14.72
CA LEU A 109 -3.25 -4.84 -15.68
C LEU A 109 -3.77 -4.42 -17.06
N THR A 110 -4.88 -5.02 -17.53
CA THR A 110 -5.48 -4.67 -18.83
C THR A 110 -5.96 -3.23 -18.84
N GLU A 111 -6.48 -2.74 -17.72
CA GLU A 111 -6.97 -1.38 -17.57
C GLU A 111 -5.83 -0.34 -17.48
N LEU A 112 -4.72 -0.70 -16.83
CA LEU A 112 -3.59 0.20 -16.58
C LEU A 112 -2.59 0.25 -17.73
N ALA A 113 -2.33 -0.89 -18.41
CA ALA A 113 -1.26 -1.00 -19.39
C ALA A 113 -1.56 -0.24 -20.68
N GLY A 114 -0.85 0.85 -20.92
CA GLY A 114 -0.87 1.60 -22.18
C GLY A 114 -0.01 0.96 -23.29
N PRO A 115 0.04 1.59 -24.47
CA PRO A 115 0.81 1.06 -25.61
C PRO A 115 2.28 0.78 -25.31
N ASN A 116 2.93 1.66 -24.56
CA ASN A 116 4.37 1.62 -24.26
C ASN A 116 4.71 1.06 -22.87
N THR A 117 3.71 0.61 -22.11
CA THR A 117 3.94 0.02 -20.78
C THR A 117 4.74 -1.27 -20.89
N VAL A 118 5.81 -1.38 -20.11
CA VAL A 118 6.53 -2.63 -19.89
C VAL A 118 6.04 -3.27 -18.60
N ILE A 119 5.78 -4.58 -18.62
CA ILE A 119 5.32 -5.34 -17.45
C ILE A 119 6.40 -6.35 -17.08
N VAL A 120 7.03 -6.20 -15.92
CA VAL A 120 8.02 -7.15 -15.40
C VAL A 120 7.33 -8.15 -14.49
N VAL A 121 7.54 -9.44 -14.75
CA VAL A 121 6.83 -10.53 -14.11
C VAL A 121 7.75 -11.74 -13.84
N THR A 122 7.29 -12.67 -13.02
CA THR A 122 7.88 -14.01 -12.88
C THR A 122 7.42 -14.92 -14.04
N GLN A 123 8.08 -16.09 -14.19
CA GLN A 123 7.70 -17.07 -15.21
C GLN A 123 6.29 -17.64 -14.98
N SER A 124 5.88 -17.81 -13.72
CA SER A 124 4.54 -18.29 -13.37
C SER A 124 3.46 -17.33 -13.84
N ILE A 125 3.63 -16.04 -13.54
CA ILE A 125 2.70 -14.99 -13.98
C ILE A 125 2.63 -14.89 -15.50
N TYR A 126 3.79 -14.98 -16.19
CA TYR A 126 3.83 -14.89 -17.66
C TYR A 126 2.88 -15.93 -18.31
N GLY A 127 2.86 -17.15 -17.76
CA GLY A 127 1.96 -18.21 -18.22
C GLY A 127 0.47 -17.92 -18.01
N MET A 128 0.13 -17.02 -17.09
CA MET A 128 -1.25 -16.64 -16.76
C MET A 128 -1.75 -15.43 -17.55
N LEU A 129 -0.84 -14.69 -18.20
CA LEU A 129 -1.19 -13.47 -18.93
C LEU A 129 -1.88 -13.79 -20.26
N PRO A 130 -2.92 -13.05 -20.66
CA PRO A 130 -3.43 -13.08 -22.03
C PRO A 130 -2.39 -12.54 -23.02
N ALA A 131 -2.47 -12.95 -24.29
CA ALA A 131 -1.49 -12.62 -25.34
C ALA A 131 -1.16 -11.12 -25.46
N ALA A 132 -2.17 -10.25 -25.29
CA ALA A 132 -1.98 -8.80 -25.35
C ALA A 132 -1.08 -8.25 -24.23
N LEU A 133 -1.12 -8.83 -23.04
CA LEU A 133 -0.25 -8.49 -21.92
C LEU A 133 1.10 -9.22 -22.01
N GLN A 134 1.12 -10.47 -22.49
CA GLN A 134 2.37 -11.19 -22.76
C GLN A 134 3.27 -10.41 -23.73
N ALA A 135 2.70 -9.78 -24.76
CA ALA A 135 3.45 -8.95 -25.71
C ALA A 135 4.19 -7.76 -25.06
N LYS A 136 3.75 -7.33 -23.88
CA LYS A 136 4.36 -6.24 -23.07
C LYS A 136 5.23 -6.78 -21.94
N ALA A 137 5.14 -8.07 -21.64
CA ALA A 137 5.77 -8.67 -20.48
C ALA A 137 7.25 -8.99 -20.71
N LYS A 138 8.03 -8.84 -19.65
CA LYS A 138 9.44 -9.24 -19.52
C LYS A 138 9.55 -10.13 -18.30
N VAL A 139 9.95 -11.37 -18.51
CA VAL A 139 10.20 -12.31 -17.42
C VAL A 139 11.56 -11.99 -16.81
N MET A 140 11.62 -11.90 -15.48
CA MET A 140 12.86 -11.89 -14.72
C MET A 140 12.88 -13.04 -13.71
N LYS A 141 14.05 -13.65 -13.53
CA LYS A 141 14.32 -14.67 -12.51
C LYS A 141 15.14 -14.06 -11.38
N ASN A 142 15.09 -14.69 -10.22
CA ASN A 142 15.93 -14.30 -9.10
C ASN A 142 17.41 -14.17 -9.53
N GLY A 143 18.06 -13.07 -9.13
CA GLY A 143 19.45 -12.75 -9.45
C GLY A 143 19.65 -12.01 -10.79
N GLU A 144 18.64 -11.94 -11.65
CA GLU A 144 18.76 -11.24 -12.93
C GLU A 144 18.72 -9.72 -12.75
N LYS A 145 19.48 -9.02 -13.63
CA LYS A 145 19.53 -7.57 -13.71
C LYS A 145 19.20 -7.12 -15.12
N ALA A 146 18.33 -6.13 -15.23
CA ALA A 146 17.94 -5.57 -16.52
C ALA A 146 17.62 -4.08 -16.39
N THR A 147 17.47 -3.41 -17.52
CA THR A 147 16.93 -2.03 -17.56
C THR A 147 15.70 -2.02 -18.44
N TYR A 148 14.55 -1.70 -17.85
CA TYR A 148 13.28 -1.58 -18.56
C TYR A 148 12.69 -0.18 -18.37
N ALA A 149 12.12 0.37 -19.41
CA ALA A 149 11.59 1.74 -19.42
C ALA A 149 12.61 2.80 -18.91
N GLY A 150 13.92 2.53 -19.03
CA GLY A 150 14.98 3.38 -18.51
C GLY A 150 15.24 3.25 -17.00
N VAL A 151 14.65 2.26 -16.33
CA VAL A 151 14.82 1.96 -14.90
C VAL A 151 15.69 0.71 -14.75
N PRO A 152 16.87 0.79 -14.13
CA PRO A 152 17.64 -0.40 -13.73
C PRO A 152 16.90 -1.17 -12.62
N ILE A 153 16.75 -2.49 -12.84
CA ILE A 153 16.02 -3.42 -11.98
C ILE A 153 16.91 -4.60 -11.68
N GLU A 154 16.93 -5.02 -10.43
CA GLU A 154 17.51 -6.27 -9.97
C GLU A 154 16.36 -7.10 -9.37
N ALA A 155 16.08 -8.29 -9.93
CA ALA A 155 15.15 -9.25 -9.35
C ALA A 155 15.89 -10.03 -8.27
N VAL A 156 15.38 -10.00 -7.06
CA VAL A 156 15.93 -10.71 -5.91
C VAL A 156 14.96 -11.80 -5.46
N THR A 157 15.44 -12.73 -4.66
CA THR A 157 14.61 -13.77 -4.07
C THR A 157 13.51 -13.19 -3.16
N ALA A 158 12.35 -13.85 -3.17
CA ALA A 158 11.26 -13.63 -2.22
C ALA A 158 10.63 -15.00 -1.92
N TYR A 159 10.71 -15.47 -0.68
CA TYR A 159 10.15 -16.76 -0.28
C TYR A 159 10.03 -16.90 1.24
N ASN A 160 9.20 -17.85 1.67
CA ASN A 160 9.10 -18.19 3.08
C ASN A 160 10.13 -19.23 3.48
N THR A 161 10.63 -19.12 4.71
CA THR A 161 11.65 -19.99 5.29
C THR A 161 11.10 -20.90 6.40
N THR A 162 9.97 -20.55 6.99
CA THR A 162 9.31 -21.30 8.06
C THR A 162 8.53 -22.50 7.50
N ALA A 163 8.73 -23.68 8.06
CA ALA A 163 8.28 -24.96 7.50
C ALA A 163 6.77 -25.04 7.19
N ASP A 164 5.91 -24.47 8.02
CA ASP A 164 4.45 -24.45 7.85
C ASP A 164 3.95 -23.34 6.93
N ARG A 165 4.84 -22.51 6.41
CA ARG A 165 4.53 -21.38 5.52
C ARG A 165 5.17 -21.48 4.13
N LEU A 166 6.02 -22.48 3.89
CA LEU A 166 6.71 -22.68 2.59
C LEU A 166 5.74 -22.77 1.41
N MET A 167 4.53 -23.28 1.66
CA MET A 167 3.51 -23.47 0.61
C MET A 167 2.98 -22.16 0.04
N PHE A 168 3.00 -21.07 0.82
CA PHE A 168 2.49 -19.77 0.36
C PHE A 168 3.46 -19.13 -0.64
N HIS A 169 4.76 -19.10 -0.29
CA HIS A 169 5.81 -18.47 -1.10
C HIS A 169 7.00 -19.43 -1.21
N PRO A 170 6.95 -20.40 -2.15
CA PRO A 170 8.03 -21.35 -2.35
C PRO A 170 9.25 -20.69 -2.98
N LYS A 171 10.44 -21.13 -2.56
CA LYS A 171 11.70 -20.62 -3.08
C LYS A 171 11.82 -20.74 -4.60
N GLY A 172 12.24 -19.66 -5.25
CA GLY A 172 12.54 -19.60 -6.68
C GLY A 172 11.35 -19.34 -7.59
N ARG A 173 10.13 -19.16 -7.04
CA ARG A 173 8.93 -18.80 -7.80
C ARG A 173 8.73 -17.29 -7.90
N ASP A 174 8.91 -16.59 -6.78
CA ASP A 174 8.52 -15.19 -6.60
C ASP A 174 9.74 -14.27 -6.64
N ASN A 175 9.54 -13.00 -6.96
CA ASN A 175 10.57 -11.98 -6.99
C ASN A 175 10.26 -10.85 -6.00
N GLY A 176 11.27 -10.42 -5.25
CA GLY A 176 11.41 -9.03 -4.85
C GLY A 176 12.12 -8.22 -5.95
N TYR A 177 12.05 -6.92 -5.89
CA TYR A 177 12.73 -6.06 -6.87
C TYR A 177 13.52 -4.95 -6.18
N VAL A 178 14.74 -4.69 -6.65
CA VAL A 178 15.51 -3.50 -6.29
C VAL A 178 15.61 -2.60 -7.51
N LEU A 179 15.05 -1.40 -7.41
CA LEU A 179 15.10 -0.38 -8.44
C LEU A 179 16.20 0.64 -8.12
N THR A 180 16.88 1.15 -9.15
CA THR A 180 17.82 2.28 -9.00
C THR A 180 17.21 3.53 -9.63
N LEU A 181 16.80 4.49 -8.81
CA LEU A 181 16.09 5.71 -9.20
C LEU A 181 16.92 6.93 -8.76
N GLY A 182 17.62 7.56 -9.69
CA GLY A 182 18.48 8.71 -9.40
C GLY A 182 19.55 8.46 -8.34
N GLY A 183 20.16 7.26 -8.38
CA GLY A 183 21.17 6.83 -7.40
C GLY A 183 20.58 6.30 -6.08
N LYS A 184 19.25 6.31 -5.91
CA LYS A 184 18.56 5.70 -4.76
C LYS A 184 18.17 4.28 -5.08
N ARG A 185 18.46 3.35 -4.16
CA ARG A 185 18.05 1.96 -4.25
C ARG A 185 16.75 1.76 -3.48
N VAL A 186 15.70 1.36 -4.21
CA VAL A 186 14.35 1.12 -3.67
C VAL A 186 14.05 -0.37 -3.74
N TYR A 187 13.86 -1.00 -2.60
CA TYR A 187 13.55 -2.42 -2.46
C TYR A 187 12.06 -2.63 -2.22
N LEU A 188 11.43 -3.39 -3.08
CA LEU A 188 10.08 -3.91 -2.98
C LEU A 188 10.21 -5.39 -2.65
N ALA A 189 9.88 -5.78 -1.43
CA ALA A 189 10.14 -7.16 -0.97
C ALA A 189 9.19 -8.18 -1.64
N GLY A 190 7.96 -7.78 -1.97
CA GLY A 190 6.89 -8.74 -2.23
C GLY A 190 6.55 -9.50 -0.95
N ASP A 191 5.97 -10.68 -1.10
CA ASP A 191 5.66 -11.55 0.03
C ASP A 191 6.83 -12.48 0.31
N THR A 192 7.40 -12.33 1.49
CA THR A 192 8.60 -13.07 1.91
C THR A 192 8.71 -13.09 3.43
N GLU A 193 9.45 -14.04 3.95
CA GLU A 193 10.07 -13.93 5.27
C GLU A 193 11.48 -13.33 5.14
N GLU A 194 12.20 -13.20 6.26
CA GLU A 194 13.62 -12.85 6.24
C GLU A 194 14.36 -13.86 5.34
N ASP A 195 14.92 -13.35 4.25
CA ASP A 195 15.61 -14.17 3.27
C ASP A 195 17.11 -14.22 3.57
N PRO A 196 17.65 -15.40 3.91
CA PRO A 196 19.08 -15.57 4.16
C PRO A 196 19.98 -15.22 2.97
N GLU A 197 19.47 -15.29 1.74
CA GLU A 197 20.21 -14.92 0.53
C GLU A 197 20.36 -13.40 0.39
N LEU A 198 19.49 -12.63 1.03
CA LEU A 198 19.51 -11.17 1.03
C LEU A 198 20.29 -10.56 2.21
N LYS A 199 21.02 -11.36 3.00
CA LYS A 199 21.87 -10.85 4.09
C LYS A 199 22.88 -9.78 3.63
N ASN A 200 23.26 -9.81 2.36
CA ASN A 200 24.17 -8.84 1.76
C ASN A 200 23.44 -7.75 0.96
N LEU A 201 22.11 -7.65 1.10
CA LEU A 201 21.36 -6.57 0.49
C LEU A 201 21.76 -5.25 1.15
N ALA A 202 22.68 -4.53 0.53
CA ALA A 202 23.29 -3.35 1.10
C ALA A 202 22.88 -2.07 0.35
N ASN A 203 23.08 -0.94 1.05
CA ASN A 203 22.86 0.40 0.48
C ASN A 203 21.41 0.60 -0.03
N ILE A 204 20.43 0.07 0.67
CA ILE A 204 19.02 0.31 0.39
C ILE A 204 18.64 1.67 0.99
N ASP A 205 18.15 2.58 0.13
CA ASP A 205 17.67 3.88 0.58
C ASP A 205 16.21 3.80 1.04
N VAL A 206 15.40 2.95 0.40
CA VAL A 206 13.98 2.75 0.73
C VAL A 206 13.65 1.26 0.64
N ALA A 207 12.95 0.73 1.65
CA ALA A 207 12.44 -0.63 1.64
C ALA A 207 10.95 -0.69 1.95
N PHE A 208 10.23 -1.58 1.29
CA PHE A 208 8.86 -1.96 1.58
C PHE A 208 8.87 -3.38 2.11
N ILE A 209 8.45 -3.60 3.37
CA ILE A 209 8.60 -4.86 4.08
C ILE A 209 7.24 -5.37 4.55
N PRO A 210 6.86 -6.62 4.17
CA PRO A 210 5.58 -7.21 4.56
C PRO A 210 5.63 -7.72 6.00
N MET A 211 4.47 -7.78 6.66
CA MET A 211 4.30 -8.39 7.96
C MET A 211 2.86 -8.85 8.19
N ASN A 212 2.51 -9.98 7.61
CA ASN A 212 1.16 -10.53 7.67
C ASN A 212 1.17 -12.05 7.86
N LEU A 213 0.89 -12.51 9.07
CA LEU A 213 0.70 -13.94 9.32
C LEU A 213 -0.67 -14.42 8.83
N PRO A 214 -0.75 -15.67 8.33
CA PRO A 214 0.30 -16.69 8.26
C PRO A 214 1.14 -16.63 6.98
N TYR A 215 0.97 -15.63 6.14
CA TYR A 215 1.48 -15.60 4.77
C TYR A 215 2.94 -15.15 4.68
N THR A 216 3.35 -14.21 5.51
CA THR A 216 4.71 -13.67 5.52
C THR A 216 5.34 -13.82 6.92
N MET A 217 5.82 -12.76 7.54
CA MET A 217 6.54 -12.82 8.81
C MET A 217 5.79 -12.11 9.96
N THR A 218 6.24 -12.36 11.17
CA THR A 218 5.78 -11.63 12.35
C THR A 218 6.34 -10.21 12.35
N VAL A 219 5.69 -9.31 13.09
CA VAL A 219 6.18 -7.95 13.35
C VAL A 219 7.60 -7.96 13.93
N ASP A 220 7.88 -8.89 14.87
CA ASP A 220 9.19 -9.01 15.52
C ASP A 220 10.27 -9.46 14.52
N ALA A 221 9.97 -10.43 13.66
CA ALA A 221 10.89 -10.89 12.61
C ALA A 221 11.17 -9.79 11.58
N ALA A 222 10.13 -9.09 11.12
CA ALA A 222 10.27 -7.96 10.20
C ALA A 222 11.15 -6.85 10.79
N ALA A 223 10.95 -6.50 12.06
CA ALA A 223 11.75 -5.49 12.73
C ALA A 223 13.22 -5.94 12.90
N GLN A 224 13.45 -7.23 13.19
CA GLN A 224 14.82 -7.76 13.28
C GLN A 224 15.50 -7.72 11.92
N TRP A 225 14.84 -8.15 10.85
CA TRP A 225 15.39 -8.09 9.50
C TRP A 225 15.76 -6.66 9.08
N VAL A 226 14.90 -5.67 9.36
CA VAL A 226 15.23 -4.26 9.11
C VAL A 226 16.48 -3.81 9.88
N LYS A 227 16.68 -4.24 11.12
CA LYS A 227 17.90 -3.94 11.90
C LYS A 227 19.16 -4.57 11.32
N ASP A 228 19.03 -5.70 10.62
CA ASP A 228 20.14 -6.42 10.04
C ASP A 228 20.63 -5.78 8.75
N PHE A 229 19.75 -5.48 7.78
CA PHE A 229 20.16 -4.86 6.51
C PHE A 229 20.10 -3.33 6.46
N LYS A 230 19.48 -2.69 7.45
CA LYS A 230 19.50 -1.25 7.75
C LYS A 230 19.18 -0.35 6.55
N PRO A 231 17.97 -0.43 5.96
CA PRO A 231 17.55 0.52 4.96
C PRO A 231 17.44 1.91 5.60
N LYS A 232 17.69 2.99 4.84
CA LYS A 232 17.58 4.34 5.42
C LYS A 232 16.13 4.68 5.79
N ILE A 233 15.18 4.29 4.94
CA ILE A 233 13.74 4.49 5.12
C ILE A 233 13.06 3.14 4.94
N VAL A 234 12.08 2.82 5.80
CA VAL A 234 11.28 1.61 5.67
C VAL A 234 9.78 1.92 5.79
N TYR A 235 9.02 1.31 4.89
CA TYR A 235 7.56 1.29 4.91
C TYR A 235 7.09 -0.11 5.29
N PRO A 236 6.44 -0.30 6.46
CA PRO A 236 5.63 -1.50 6.65
C PRO A 236 4.45 -1.43 5.68
N TYR A 237 4.26 -2.49 4.89
CA TYR A 237 3.16 -2.64 3.97
C TYR A 237 2.64 -4.08 4.04
N HIS A 238 1.57 -4.44 3.35
CA HIS A 238 0.99 -5.79 3.43
C HIS A 238 0.82 -6.26 4.90
N ASP A 239 0.36 -5.34 5.76
CA ASP A 239 0.31 -5.59 7.20
C ASP A 239 -0.99 -6.24 7.68
N MET A 240 -2.12 -6.08 6.95
CA MET A 240 -3.45 -6.64 7.23
C MET A 240 -3.86 -6.50 8.71
N GLY A 241 -3.53 -5.36 9.34
CA GLY A 241 -3.83 -5.09 10.74
C GLY A 241 -2.77 -5.59 11.73
N SER A 242 -1.59 -5.98 11.27
CA SER A 242 -0.42 -6.19 12.14
C SER A 242 -0.05 -4.90 12.87
N ASP A 243 0.56 -5.02 14.05
CA ASP A 243 0.91 -3.88 14.90
C ASP A 243 2.12 -3.11 14.33
N VAL A 244 1.85 -2.19 13.40
CA VAL A 244 2.89 -1.37 12.77
C VAL A 244 3.51 -0.35 13.72
N GLU A 245 2.83 0.06 14.79
CA GLU A 245 3.41 0.91 15.84
C GLU A 245 4.43 0.14 16.68
N LYS A 246 4.12 -1.14 17.01
CA LYS A 246 5.10 -2.05 17.60
C LYS A 246 6.32 -2.23 16.69
N PHE A 247 6.08 -2.43 15.38
CA PHE A 247 7.18 -2.53 14.39
C PHE A 247 8.09 -1.30 14.46
N LYS A 248 7.52 -0.10 14.41
CA LYS A 248 8.27 1.15 14.52
C LYS A 248 9.06 1.24 15.81
N THR A 249 8.44 0.87 16.93
CA THR A 249 9.12 0.86 18.24
C THR A 249 10.29 -0.12 18.27
N LEU A 250 10.12 -1.31 17.70
CA LEU A 250 11.15 -2.35 17.67
C LEU A 250 12.30 -1.99 16.73
N VAL A 251 12.04 -1.37 15.59
CA VAL A 251 13.09 -0.89 14.66
C VAL A 251 13.91 0.22 15.30
N GLY A 252 13.28 1.13 16.04
CA GLY A 252 13.95 2.26 16.70
C GLY A 252 14.75 3.11 15.72
N ASP A 253 15.97 3.49 16.09
CA ASP A 253 16.84 4.35 15.28
C ASP A 253 17.59 3.63 14.15
N ALA A 254 17.33 2.35 13.93
CA ALA A 254 17.99 1.59 12.87
C ALA A 254 17.54 2.01 11.46
N SER A 255 16.33 2.56 11.33
CA SER A 255 15.74 3.03 10.07
C SER A 255 14.67 4.10 10.32
N ASP A 256 14.48 5.02 9.38
CA ASP A 256 13.33 5.94 9.38
C ASP A 256 12.04 5.18 9.00
N VAL A 257 11.25 4.75 10.00
CA VAL A 257 10.01 4.01 9.80
C VAL A 257 8.88 4.98 9.46
N ARG A 258 8.33 4.85 8.26
CA ARG A 258 7.24 5.69 7.77
C ARG A 258 5.93 4.89 7.71
N LEU A 259 5.06 5.16 8.66
CA LEU A 259 3.72 4.56 8.67
C LEU A 259 2.82 5.28 7.67
N ARG A 260 2.14 4.50 6.82
CA ARG A 260 1.19 5.00 5.83
C ARG A 260 -0.08 4.16 5.88
N LYS A 261 -1.16 4.69 5.34
CA LYS A 261 -2.42 3.94 5.24
C LYS A 261 -2.41 3.12 3.96
N TRP A 262 -2.41 1.81 4.12
CA TRP A 262 -2.50 0.83 3.03
C TRP A 262 -3.92 0.24 2.91
N TYR A 263 -4.83 0.52 3.89
CA TYR A 263 -6.20 0.02 4.00
C TYR A 263 -7.19 1.11 4.44
#